data_181d462b2c0b63663c280b5a9d839434
#
_entry.id   181d462b2c0b63663c280b5a9d839434
#
_cell.length_a   1.000
_cell.length_b   1.000
_cell.length_c   1.000
_cell.angle_alpha   90.00
_cell.angle_beta   90.00
_cell.angle_gamma   90.00
#
_symmetry.space_group_name_H-M   'P 1'
#
loop_
_entity.id
_entity.type
_entity.pdbx_description
1 polymer ?
#
loop_
_entity_poly.entity_id
_entity_poly.type
_entity_poly.pdbx_seq_one_letter_code
_entity_poly.pdbx_strand_id
1 'polypeptide(L)'
;MIDVLPAGSFQVEGADSDAECLVLVNSKEANSVMAEEDIRGLFEQIKVDAEFVDLSKETVFDYTGYDNIVFAMVDSSLLGQTAYEILDWVQNGGGLMVYFPPQGDYFFRSLASQMGVQESGWEMYEVPGFRFRTDLMLGGQGKDFIIEEPFESAHTLSLSDDCTVHMVSADERELPLLWQRQYGDGMIVVMNFGIMGKAYRGIYAAAYSLLNDAFAWPVINGSAFYLDDFPSPVPSGTSTYVERDYGISVGDFYTNVWWPDLLELAEKYGIYYSGMVIEDYTEEVESPFVPNQNTQRFQYFGSALLKNGGEIGLHGYNHIPLCMEGFDADFGEGYIQGTYERLFDYDYWESEEDMRASVEELIRFTEDLYPAVTPEVYVPPSNILSADAREMLVREFPQIKAIASIYFEGDVEYTQEFEVAEDGIIETPRVISGCVIDPFMEISALSELNLHYVNSHFQHPDDVLDEDRGAASGWEAMRGRL
;
A
#
# COMPACT_ATOMS: atom_id res chain seq x y z
N MET A 1 -22.24 16.57 -3.37
CA MET A 1 -21.75 17.08 -4.65
C MET A 1 -20.43 17.77 -4.33
N ILE A 2 -19.34 17.02 -4.37
CA ILE A 2 -17.99 17.58 -4.26
C ILE A 2 -17.70 18.13 -5.65
N ASP A 3 -17.62 19.47 -5.78
CA ASP A 3 -17.09 20.07 -6.98
C ASP A 3 -15.63 19.60 -7.15
N VAL A 4 -15.44 18.63 -8.00
CA VAL A 4 -14.12 18.29 -8.49
C VAL A 4 -13.67 19.51 -9.28
N LEU A 5 -12.77 20.30 -8.70
CA LEU A 5 -12.08 21.35 -9.42
C LEU A 5 -11.41 20.70 -10.62
N PRO A 6 -11.60 21.20 -11.85
CA PRO A 6 -10.90 20.66 -13.00
C PRO A 6 -9.39 20.73 -12.68
N ALA A 7 -8.70 19.63 -12.94
CA ALA A 7 -7.25 19.56 -12.83
C ALA A 7 -6.65 20.72 -13.66
N GLY A 8 -6.35 21.81 -12.98
CA GLY A 8 -5.58 22.87 -13.54
C GLY A 8 -4.17 22.36 -13.71
N SER A 9 -3.76 22.10 -14.94
CA SER A 9 -2.37 21.91 -15.27
C SER A 9 -1.61 23.14 -14.79
N PHE A 10 -0.96 23.02 -13.64
CA PHE A 10 0.12 23.93 -13.29
C PHE A 10 1.29 23.60 -14.22
N GLN A 11 1.35 24.25 -15.36
CA GLN A 11 2.59 24.35 -16.08
C GLN A 11 3.48 25.28 -15.28
N VAL A 12 4.44 24.72 -14.57
CA VAL A 12 5.62 25.48 -14.16
C VAL A 12 6.44 25.67 -15.42
N GLU A 13 6.33 26.85 -16.04
CA GLU A 13 7.25 27.23 -17.12
C GLU A 13 8.65 27.31 -16.50
N GLY A 14 9.57 26.45 -16.96
CA GLY A 14 11.00 26.64 -16.80
C GLY A 14 11.78 25.55 -16.08
N ALA A 15 11.48 24.28 -16.27
CA ALA A 15 12.49 23.25 -16.15
C ALA A 15 12.76 22.71 -17.57
N ASP A 16 13.94 22.99 -18.10
CA ASP A 16 14.52 22.10 -19.10
C ASP A 16 14.56 20.71 -18.44
N SER A 17 14.11 19.67 -19.13
CA SER A 17 13.97 18.32 -18.60
C SER A 17 15.33 17.61 -18.52
N ASP A 18 16.24 18.13 -17.73
CA ASP A 18 17.41 17.37 -17.29
C ASP A 18 17.00 16.66 -15.99
N ALA A 19 17.16 15.33 -15.93
CA ALA A 19 16.80 14.52 -14.78
C ALA A 19 17.45 15.09 -13.49
N GLU A 20 16.66 15.20 -12.41
CA GLU A 20 17.12 15.80 -11.16
C GLU A 20 18.00 14.84 -10.35
N CYS A 21 17.84 13.53 -10.60
CA CYS A 21 18.48 12.48 -9.82
C CYS A 21 19.18 11.43 -10.70
N LEU A 22 20.38 11.02 -10.29
CA LEU A 22 21.09 9.90 -10.87
C LEU A 22 21.06 8.69 -9.90
N VAL A 23 20.51 7.57 -10.36
CA VAL A 23 20.46 6.32 -9.59
C VAL A 23 21.49 5.33 -10.13
N LEU A 24 22.43 4.92 -9.29
CA LEU A 24 23.49 3.98 -9.64
C LEU A 24 23.12 2.58 -9.13
N VAL A 25 22.96 1.64 -10.06
CA VAL A 25 22.50 0.27 -9.81
C VAL A 25 23.49 -0.77 -10.36
N ASN A 26 23.30 -2.04 -10.00
CA ASN A 26 24.03 -3.17 -10.52
C ASN A 26 23.08 -4.34 -10.84
N SER A 27 22.71 -4.53 -12.09
CA SER A 27 21.76 -5.57 -12.52
C SER A 27 22.24 -7.01 -12.29
N LYS A 28 23.45 -7.23 -11.78
CA LYS A 28 23.96 -8.54 -11.39
C LYS A 28 23.71 -8.89 -9.92
N GLU A 29 23.18 -7.97 -9.15
CA GLU A 29 22.89 -8.11 -7.73
C GLU A 29 21.38 -8.10 -7.49
N ALA A 30 20.83 -9.15 -6.89
CA ALA A 30 19.39 -9.26 -6.64
C ALA A 30 18.86 -8.08 -5.82
N ASN A 31 19.56 -7.68 -4.75
CA ASN A 31 19.13 -6.55 -3.92
C ASN A 31 19.17 -5.22 -4.67
N SER A 32 20.10 -5.04 -5.62
CA SER A 32 20.14 -3.83 -6.44
C SER A 32 19.00 -3.79 -7.48
N VAL A 33 18.63 -4.95 -8.04
CA VAL A 33 17.46 -5.06 -8.94
C VAL A 33 16.18 -4.74 -8.20
N MET A 34 15.96 -5.32 -7.02
CA MET A 34 14.81 -5.00 -6.16
C MET A 34 14.78 -3.51 -5.79
N ALA A 35 15.93 -2.93 -5.43
CA ALA A 35 16.01 -1.50 -5.13
C ALA A 35 15.71 -0.62 -6.35
N GLU A 36 16.14 -1.01 -7.55
CA GLU A 36 15.82 -0.30 -8.78
C GLU A 36 14.31 -0.25 -9.02
N GLU A 37 13.62 -1.38 -8.90
CA GLU A 37 12.16 -1.48 -9.05
C GLU A 37 11.43 -0.62 -8.01
N ASP A 38 11.86 -0.71 -6.75
CA ASP A 38 11.27 0.07 -5.65
C ASP A 38 11.49 1.57 -5.83
N ILE A 39 12.70 2.01 -6.22
CA ILE A 39 13.02 3.42 -6.49
C ILE A 39 12.20 3.94 -7.67
N ARG A 40 12.06 3.16 -8.75
CA ARG A 40 11.25 3.57 -9.92
C ARG A 40 9.80 3.82 -9.50
N GLY A 41 9.18 2.87 -8.78
CA GLY A 41 7.83 3.05 -8.27
C GLY A 41 7.71 4.23 -7.30
N LEU A 42 8.66 4.40 -6.39
CA LEU A 42 8.69 5.53 -5.46
C LEU A 42 8.81 6.87 -6.19
N PHE A 43 9.77 6.99 -7.12
CA PHE A 43 10.03 8.26 -7.84
C PHE A 43 8.88 8.64 -8.76
N GLU A 44 8.17 7.63 -9.33
CA GLU A 44 6.92 7.89 -10.05
C GLU A 44 5.86 8.52 -9.14
N GLN A 45 5.72 8.06 -7.91
CA GLN A 45 4.76 8.60 -6.93
C GLN A 45 5.14 10.01 -6.47
N ILE A 46 6.40 10.25 -6.12
CA ILE A 46 6.85 11.56 -5.64
C ILE A 46 7.27 12.53 -6.76
N LYS A 47 7.14 12.11 -8.03
CA LYS A 47 7.41 12.90 -9.23
C LYS A 47 8.86 13.37 -9.34
N VAL A 48 9.82 12.51 -9.02
CA VAL A 48 11.25 12.73 -9.23
C VAL A 48 11.64 12.18 -10.60
N ASP A 49 12.20 13.02 -11.45
CA ASP A 49 12.77 12.59 -12.72
C ASP A 49 14.20 12.06 -12.49
N ALA A 50 14.44 10.79 -12.85
CA ALA A 50 15.69 10.13 -12.53
C ALA A 50 16.26 9.34 -13.71
N GLU A 51 17.56 9.42 -13.88
CA GLU A 51 18.34 8.57 -14.78
C GLU A 51 18.94 7.40 -14.00
N PHE A 52 18.87 6.19 -14.57
CA PHE A 52 19.40 4.97 -13.98
C PHE A 52 20.61 4.47 -14.76
N VAL A 53 21.74 4.32 -14.09
CA VAL A 53 22.98 3.81 -14.68
C VAL A 53 23.34 2.48 -14.05
N ASP A 54 23.39 1.43 -14.87
CA ASP A 54 23.80 0.08 -14.48
C ASP A 54 25.33 -0.06 -14.57
N LEU A 55 26.00 0.00 -13.44
CA LEU A 55 27.47 -0.08 -13.35
C LEU A 55 28.05 -1.43 -13.80
N SER A 56 27.23 -2.47 -13.92
CA SER A 56 27.67 -3.74 -14.51
C SER A 56 27.83 -3.69 -16.02
N LYS A 57 27.25 -2.68 -16.68
CA LYS A 57 27.25 -2.47 -18.13
C LYS A 57 28.02 -1.22 -18.53
N GLU A 58 27.91 -0.17 -17.72
CA GLU A 58 28.46 1.14 -18.02
C GLU A 58 29.33 1.64 -16.84
N THR A 59 30.62 1.89 -17.10
CA THR A 59 31.57 2.31 -16.07
C THR A 59 32.00 3.78 -16.21
N VAL A 60 31.51 4.46 -17.24
CA VAL A 60 31.77 5.89 -17.51
C VAL A 60 30.45 6.61 -17.68
N PHE A 61 30.12 7.47 -16.77
CA PHE A 61 28.87 8.24 -16.75
C PHE A 61 29.16 9.67 -16.25
N ASP A 62 28.31 10.61 -16.64
CA ASP A 62 28.33 11.97 -16.11
C ASP A 62 27.47 12.01 -14.85
N TYR A 63 27.97 12.57 -13.77
CA TYR A 63 27.25 12.76 -12.51
C TYR A 63 27.12 14.26 -12.14
N THR A 64 27.67 15.15 -12.94
CA THR A 64 27.80 16.57 -12.58
C THR A 64 26.56 17.40 -12.90
N GLY A 65 25.64 16.86 -13.71
CA GLY A 65 24.40 17.52 -14.15
C GLY A 65 23.19 17.31 -13.22
N TYR A 66 23.35 16.53 -12.14
CA TYR A 66 22.25 16.16 -11.24
C TYR A 66 22.33 16.94 -9.93
N ASP A 67 21.19 17.08 -9.26
CA ASP A 67 21.12 17.64 -7.89
C ASP A 67 21.39 16.55 -6.84
N ASN A 68 20.94 15.32 -7.10
CA ASN A 68 21.04 14.19 -6.19
C ASN A 68 21.59 12.93 -6.89
N ILE A 69 22.33 12.14 -6.12
CA ILE A 69 22.80 10.80 -6.54
C ILE A 69 22.34 9.76 -5.51
N VAL A 70 21.82 8.64 -5.99
CA VAL A 70 21.41 7.50 -5.15
C VAL A 70 22.32 6.30 -5.44
N PHE A 71 22.96 5.76 -4.40
CA PHE A 71 23.69 4.50 -4.45
C PHE A 71 22.72 3.37 -4.06
N ALA A 72 22.35 2.56 -5.04
CA ALA A 72 21.46 1.41 -4.88
C ALA A 72 22.15 0.10 -5.32
N MET A 73 23.32 -0.18 -4.74
CA MET A 73 24.15 -1.36 -5.07
C MET A 73 24.80 -1.96 -3.82
N VAL A 74 25.07 -3.27 -3.85
CA VAL A 74 25.75 -4.00 -2.79
C VAL A 74 27.25 -3.77 -2.88
N ASP A 75 27.84 -3.95 -4.07
CA ASP A 75 29.29 -3.80 -4.32
C ASP A 75 29.60 -2.37 -4.81
N SER A 76 29.89 -1.49 -3.88
CA SER A 76 30.28 -0.11 -4.17
C SER A 76 31.68 0.01 -4.80
N SER A 77 32.49 -1.07 -4.82
CA SER A 77 33.83 -1.06 -5.42
C SER A 77 33.80 -0.82 -6.94
N LEU A 78 32.67 -1.08 -7.59
CA LEU A 78 32.46 -0.79 -9.01
C LEU A 78 32.64 0.70 -9.36
N LEU A 79 32.39 1.59 -8.40
CA LEU A 79 32.58 3.03 -8.57
C LEU A 79 34.08 3.41 -8.68
N GLY A 80 34.99 2.62 -8.09
CA GLY A 80 36.40 2.90 -8.11
C GLY A 80 36.77 4.30 -7.67
N GLN A 81 37.53 5.06 -8.47
CA GLN A 81 37.93 6.42 -8.18
C GLN A 81 36.73 7.40 -8.21
N THR A 82 35.73 7.12 -9.00
CA THR A 82 34.53 7.99 -9.15
C THR A 82 33.78 8.18 -7.84
N ALA A 83 33.82 7.20 -6.92
CA ALA A 83 33.22 7.36 -5.60
C ALA A 83 33.80 8.55 -4.81
N TYR A 84 35.11 8.76 -4.89
CA TYR A 84 35.76 9.89 -4.23
C TYR A 84 35.44 11.22 -4.93
N GLU A 85 35.33 11.19 -6.26
CA GLU A 85 34.94 12.35 -7.05
C GLU A 85 33.50 12.75 -6.78
N ILE A 86 32.58 11.78 -6.57
CA ILE A 86 31.22 12.03 -6.13
C ILE A 86 31.20 12.64 -4.72
N LEU A 87 32.04 12.16 -3.79
CA LEU A 87 32.13 12.78 -2.47
C LEU A 87 32.66 14.22 -2.53
N ASP A 88 33.62 14.52 -3.42
CA ASP A 88 34.08 15.89 -3.67
C ASP A 88 32.94 16.74 -4.29
N TRP A 89 32.12 16.15 -5.16
CA TRP A 89 30.92 16.82 -5.71
C TRP A 89 29.87 17.09 -4.62
N VAL A 90 29.63 16.14 -3.70
CA VAL A 90 28.76 16.38 -2.53
C VAL A 90 29.30 17.51 -1.67
N GLN A 91 30.62 17.56 -1.42
CA GLN A 91 31.25 18.63 -0.64
C GLN A 91 31.01 20.03 -1.25
N ASN A 92 30.73 20.10 -2.55
CA ASN A 92 30.43 21.34 -3.28
C ASN A 92 28.93 21.57 -3.50
N GLY A 93 28.02 20.88 -2.78
CA GLY A 93 26.60 21.17 -2.73
C GLY A 93 25.66 20.07 -3.25
N GLY A 94 26.19 18.94 -3.74
CA GLY A 94 25.36 17.83 -4.19
C GLY A 94 24.74 17.00 -3.06
N GLY A 95 23.65 16.29 -3.35
CA GLY A 95 22.99 15.35 -2.43
C GLY A 95 23.36 13.89 -2.73
N LEU A 96 23.75 13.10 -1.72
CA LEU A 96 24.04 11.69 -1.86
C LEU A 96 23.17 10.86 -0.92
N MET A 97 22.42 9.90 -1.46
CA MET A 97 21.71 8.88 -0.66
C MET A 97 22.34 7.51 -0.85
N VAL A 98 22.65 6.82 0.24
CA VAL A 98 22.90 5.38 0.25
C VAL A 98 21.57 4.69 0.57
N TYR A 99 20.99 4.01 -0.42
CA TYR A 99 19.60 3.53 -0.36
C TYR A 99 19.38 2.32 0.54
N PHE A 100 20.38 1.46 0.68
CA PHE A 100 20.40 0.33 1.61
C PHE A 100 21.84 0.00 2.03
N PRO A 101 22.08 -0.82 3.08
CA PRO A 101 23.42 -1.15 3.54
C PRO A 101 24.23 -1.86 2.44
N PRO A 102 25.28 -1.23 1.88
CA PRO A 102 26.16 -1.91 0.93
C PRO A 102 27.02 -2.93 1.65
N GLN A 103 27.71 -3.78 0.91
CA GLN A 103 28.64 -4.72 1.48
C GLN A 103 29.75 -3.98 2.27
N GLY A 104 29.93 -4.34 3.54
CA GLY A 104 30.95 -3.77 4.41
C GLY A 104 32.37 -4.20 4.05
N ASP A 105 32.74 -4.12 2.79
CA ASP A 105 34.05 -4.42 2.27
C ASP A 105 35.11 -3.32 2.56
N TYR A 106 36.34 -3.53 2.14
CA TYR A 106 37.39 -2.55 2.35
C TYR A 106 37.11 -1.22 1.64
N PHE A 107 36.51 -1.27 0.45
CA PHE A 107 36.22 -0.07 -0.34
C PHE A 107 35.17 0.81 0.33
N PHE A 108 34.01 0.25 0.67
CA PHE A 108 32.96 1.00 1.37
C PHE A 108 33.43 1.56 2.72
N ARG A 109 34.22 0.75 3.48
CA ARG A 109 34.82 1.20 4.74
C ARG A 109 35.70 2.44 4.56
N SER A 110 36.36 2.60 3.41
CA SER A 110 37.20 3.76 3.14
C SER A 110 36.39 5.06 2.90
N LEU A 111 35.10 4.95 2.54
CA LEU A 111 34.17 6.05 2.33
C LEU A 111 33.36 6.38 3.60
N ALA A 112 33.25 5.42 4.52
CA ALA A 112 32.31 5.46 5.62
C ALA A 112 32.53 6.64 6.60
N SER A 113 33.78 7.12 6.74
CA SER A 113 34.08 8.29 7.58
C SER A 113 33.47 9.58 7.05
N GLN A 114 33.33 9.74 5.73
CA GLN A 114 32.67 10.86 5.11
C GLN A 114 31.15 10.80 5.32
N MET A 115 30.61 9.60 5.48
CA MET A 115 29.19 9.35 5.81
C MET A 115 28.91 9.48 7.31
N GLY A 116 29.94 9.79 8.14
CA GLY A 116 29.79 9.98 9.58
C GLY A 116 30.02 8.74 10.43
N VAL A 117 30.42 7.60 9.86
CA VAL A 117 30.72 6.39 10.62
C VAL A 117 32.06 6.53 11.34
N GLN A 118 32.07 6.41 12.66
CA GLN A 118 33.28 6.48 13.49
C GLN A 118 33.87 5.12 13.81
N GLU A 119 33.02 4.20 14.30
CA GLU A 119 33.41 2.85 14.66
C GLU A 119 32.41 1.87 14.08
N SER A 120 32.88 0.73 13.63
CA SER A 120 32.02 -0.27 13.04
C SER A 120 32.64 -1.65 13.17
N GLY A 121 31.88 -2.60 13.65
CA GLY A 121 32.17 -4.02 13.55
C GLY A 121 31.96 -4.55 12.15
N TRP A 122 31.11 -3.86 11.36
CA TRP A 122 30.62 -4.29 10.04
C TRP A 122 29.99 -5.68 10.06
N GLU A 123 29.55 -6.10 11.24
CA GLU A 123 28.73 -7.28 11.37
C GLU A 123 27.30 -6.91 11.02
N MET A 124 26.65 -7.79 10.27
CA MET A 124 25.22 -7.63 10.01
C MET A 124 24.43 -7.85 11.29
N TYR A 125 23.35 -7.13 11.42
CA TYR A 125 22.48 -7.14 12.58
C TYR A 125 21.03 -7.40 12.16
N GLU A 126 20.39 -8.32 12.87
CA GLU A 126 18.98 -8.61 12.73
C GLU A 126 18.16 -7.49 13.38
N VAL A 127 17.42 -6.73 12.58
CA VAL A 127 16.66 -5.57 13.02
C VAL A 127 15.25 -6.01 13.47
N PRO A 128 14.96 -6.01 14.78
CA PRO A 128 13.67 -6.50 15.30
C PRO A 128 12.52 -5.50 15.11
N GLY A 129 12.83 -4.30 14.69
CA GLY A 129 11.91 -3.18 14.53
C GLY A 129 12.65 -1.86 14.52
N PHE A 130 11.93 -0.77 14.34
CA PHE A 130 12.51 0.57 14.29
C PHE A 130 11.70 1.59 15.06
N ARG A 131 12.36 2.71 15.41
CA ARG A 131 11.77 3.87 16.11
C ARG A 131 12.27 5.16 15.48
N PHE A 132 11.38 6.08 15.17
CA PHE A 132 11.77 7.44 14.75
C PHE A 132 12.14 8.29 15.98
N ARG A 133 13.32 8.91 15.93
CA ARG A 133 13.78 9.86 16.94
C ARG A 133 13.35 11.29 16.67
N THR A 134 13.10 11.61 15.42
CA THR A 134 12.67 12.93 14.97
C THR A 134 11.24 12.87 14.43
N ASP A 135 10.69 14.03 14.12
CA ASP A 135 9.37 14.21 13.50
C ASP A 135 9.41 14.05 11.95
N LEU A 136 10.37 13.31 11.43
CA LEU A 136 10.54 13.06 9.99
C LEU A 136 9.29 12.44 9.36
N MET A 137 8.63 11.53 10.09
CA MET A 137 7.40 10.87 9.67
C MET A 137 6.23 11.34 10.55
N LEU A 138 5.19 11.87 9.91
CA LEU A 138 3.97 12.29 10.59
C LEU A 138 3.36 11.12 11.38
N GLY A 139 3.21 11.29 12.68
CA GLY A 139 2.65 10.25 13.56
C GLY A 139 3.63 9.14 13.97
N GLY A 140 4.88 9.16 13.48
CA GLY A 140 5.87 8.11 13.74
C GLY A 140 6.78 8.36 14.95
N GLN A 141 7.02 9.63 15.33
CA GLN A 141 8.00 9.97 16.35
C GLN A 141 7.72 9.26 17.71
N GLY A 142 8.75 8.58 18.21
CA GLY A 142 8.74 7.92 19.51
C GLY A 142 7.95 6.63 19.58
N LYS A 143 7.35 6.15 18.50
CA LYS A 143 6.69 4.85 18.41
C LYS A 143 7.67 3.77 17.98
N ASP A 144 7.48 2.57 18.49
CA ASP A 144 8.15 1.35 18.06
C ASP A 144 7.30 0.66 16.99
N PHE A 145 7.92 0.36 15.86
CA PHE A 145 7.35 -0.43 14.78
C PHE A 145 8.08 -1.76 14.76
N ILE A 146 7.35 -2.84 14.91
CA ILE A 146 7.91 -4.19 15.03
C ILE A 146 7.99 -4.82 13.64
N ILE A 147 9.06 -5.56 13.38
CA ILE A 147 9.23 -6.40 12.20
C ILE A 147 8.98 -7.84 12.65
N GLU A 148 7.93 -8.47 12.11
CA GLU A 148 7.49 -9.81 12.54
C GLU A 148 8.49 -10.91 12.17
N GLU A 149 9.12 -10.77 10.99
CA GLU A 149 10.14 -11.69 10.51
C GLU A 149 11.48 -10.95 10.34
N PRO A 150 12.19 -10.66 11.44
CA PRO A 150 13.43 -9.92 11.38
C PRO A 150 14.55 -10.72 10.70
N PHE A 151 15.41 -10.02 10.01
CA PHE A 151 16.59 -10.60 9.37
C PHE A 151 17.80 -9.65 9.44
N GLU A 152 18.97 -10.15 9.08
CA GLU A 152 20.22 -9.39 9.05
C GLU A 152 20.16 -8.29 7.97
N SER A 153 19.71 -7.09 8.34
CA SER A 153 19.39 -6.00 7.41
C SER A 153 20.11 -4.68 7.72
N ALA A 154 20.99 -4.63 8.71
CA ALA A 154 21.76 -3.43 9.06
C ALA A 154 23.19 -3.77 9.46
N HIS A 155 24.13 -2.83 9.28
CA HIS A 155 25.47 -2.93 9.85
C HIS A 155 25.53 -2.40 11.27
N THR A 156 26.28 -3.11 12.15
CA THR A 156 26.63 -2.58 13.47
C THR A 156 27.66 -1.47 13.33
N LEU A 157 27.31 -0.25 13.76
CA LEU A 157 28.16 0.93 13.65
C LEU A 157 27.82 1.99 14.69
N SER A 158 28.73 2.94 14.91
CA SER A 158 28.47 4.17 15.63
C SER A 158 28.78 5.39 14.76
N LEU A 159 28.11 6.50 15.05
CA LEU A 159 28.18 7.71 14.26
C LEU A 159 28.95 8.83 15.01
N SER A 160 29.46 9.78 14.25
CA SER A 160 30.00 11.04 14.75
C SER A 160 28.89 11.96 15.25
N ASP A 161 29.23 12.86 16.18
CA ASP A 161 28.28 13.77 16.81
C ASP A 161 27.67 14.80 15.84
N ASP A 162 28.20 14.94 14.64
CA ASP A 162 27.71 15.83 13.58
C ASP A 162 26.66 15.17 12.69
N CYS A 163 26.27 13.92 12.98
CA CYS A 163 25.16 13.25 12.31
C CYS A 163 23.84 13.50 13.02
N THR A 164 22.78 13.74 12.25
CA THR A 164 21.42 13.72 12.77
C THR A 164 20.79 12.37 12.52
N VAL A 165 20.49 11.62 13.59
CA VAL A 165 19.87 10.31 13.52
C VAL A 165 18.35 10.44 13.55
N HIS A 166 17.68 9.97 12.51
CA HIS A 166 16.22 10.02 12.36
C HIS A 166 15.52 8.72 12.79
N MET A 167 16.15 7.56 12.52
CA MET A 167 15.59 6.25 12.82
C MET A 167 16.64 5.35 13.46
N VAL A 168 16.22 4.61 14.49
CA VAL A 168 17.08 3.63 15.20
C VAL A 168 16.34 2.30 15.33
N SER A 169 17.09 1.20 15.62
CA SER A 169 16.46 -0.07 15.97
C SER A 169 15.63 0.05 17.25
N ALA A 170 14.46 -0.64 17.28
CA ALA A 170 13.52 -0.60 18.39
C ALA A 170 13.90 -1.59 19.52
N ASP A 171 15.18 -1.60 19.89
CA ASP A 171 15.71 -2.42 20.97
C ASP A 171 16.69 -1.61 21.85
N GLU A 172 17.32 -2.26 22.83
CA GLU A 172 18.25 -1.62 23.76
C GLU A 172 19.53 -1.07 23.07
N ARG A 173 19.87 -1.54 21.86
CA ARG A 173 21.05 -1.07 21.12
C ARG A 173 20.83 0.29 20.50
N GLU A 174 19.58 0.61 20.11
CA GLU A 174 19.25 1.81 19.35
C GLU A 174 20.22 2.07 18.20
N LEU A 175 20.49 0.99 17.42
CA LEU A 175 21.39 1.04 16.27
C LEU A 175 20.89 2.07 15.23
N PRO A 176 21.74 3.01 14.78
CA PRO A 176 21.32 3.95 13.74
C PRO A 176 20.90 3.25 12.43
N LEU A 177 19.67 3.50 11.98
CA LEU A 177 19.08 2.93 10.76
C LEU A 177 18.90 3.97 9.65
N LEU A 178 18.65 5.23 10.02
CA LEU A 178 18.58 6.35 9.09
C LEU A 178 19.22 7.58 9.73
N TRP A 179 20.16 8.18 9.02
CA TRP A 179 20.75 9.44 9.43
C TRP A 179 21.11 10.32 8.25
N GLN A 180 21.25 11.62 8.53
CA GLN A 180 21.82 12.58 7.61
C GLN A 180 23.08 13.21 8.20
N ARG A 181 23.99 13.63 7.33
CA ARG A 181 25.17 14.39 7.66
C ARG A 181 25.42 15.47 6.63
N GLN A 182 25.59 16.69 7.07
CA GLN A 182 26.11 17.74 6.20
C GLN A 182 27.58 17.49 5.90
N TYR A 183 27.94 17.47 4.62
CA TYR A 183 29.31 17.26 4.16
C TYR A 183 29.74 18.37 3.22
N GLY A 184 30.49 19.36 3.74
CA GLY A 184 30.72 20.63 3.04
C GLY A 184 29.45 21.45 2.88
N ASP A 185 29.14 21.83 1.65
CA ASP A 185 27.90 22.52 1.30
C ASP A 185 26.75 21.55 0.93
N GLY A 186 27.04 20.25 0.78
CA GLY A 186 26.06 19.24 0.41
C GLY A 186 25.62 18.34 1.54
N MET A 187 24.78 17.35 1.22
CA MET A 187 24.13 16.45 2.18
C MET A 187 24.39 14.99 1.84
N ILE A 188 24.67 14.19 2.87
CA ILE A 188 24.70 12.72 2.77
C ILE A 188 23.56 12.15 3.64
N VAL A 189 22.72 11.29 3.06
CA VAL A 189 21.69 10.52 3.73
C VAL A 189 22.01 9.04 3.61
N VAL A 190 21.96 8.32 4.71
CA VAL A 190 22.29 6.89 4.72
C VAL A 190 21.15 6.10 5.34
N MET A 191 20.63 5.16 4.57
CA MET A 191 19.76 4.09 5.04
C MET A 191 20.62 2.87 5.40
N ASN A 192 20.82 2.64 6.68
CA ASN A 192 21.37 1.40 7.25
C ASN A 192 20.23 0.45 7.59
N PHE A 193 19.32 0.28 6.64
CA PHE A 193 18.08 -0.48 6.77
C PHE A 193 17.79 -1.16 5.43
N GLY A 194 17.95 -2.47 5.38
CA GLY A 194 17.90 -3.22 4.12
C GLY A 194 16.52 -3.81 3.79
N ILE A 195 15.44 -3.27 4.39
CA ILE A 195 14.06 -3.70 4.10
C ILE A 195 13.45 -2.70 3.14
N MET A 196 13.00 -3.18 2.00
CA MET A 196 12.44 -2.41 0.89
C MET A 196 11.06 -2.94 0.50
N GLY A 197 10.39 -2.26 -0.39
CA GLY A 197 9.08 -2.62 -0.94
C GLY A 197 7.97 -1.62 -0.56
N LYS A 198 6.80 -1.81 -1.15
CA LYS A 198 5.65 -0.88 -1.06
C LYS A 198 5.33 -0.42 0.36
N ALA A 199 5.33 -1.33 1.34
CA ALA A 199 5.05 -1.01 2.73
C ALA A 199 6.02 0.00 3.37
N TYR A 200 7.18 0.21 2.79
CA TYR A 200 8.25 1.05 3.35
C TYR A 200 8.53 2.30 2.50
N ARG A 201 7.90 2.46 1.33
CA ARG A 201 8.16 3.57 0.39
C ARG A 201 8.05 4.95 1.02
N GLY A 202 7.09 5.17 1.93
CA GLY A 202 6.96 6.45 2.64
C GLY A 202 8.18 6.78 3.51
N ILE A 203 8.85 5.77 4.07
CA ILE A 203 10.10 5.95 4.83
C ILE A 203 11.23 6.39 3.89
N TYR A 204 11.32 5.74 2.72
CA TYR A 204 12.32 6.08 1.71
C TYR A 204 12.08 7.43 1.05
N ALA A 205 10.79 7.82 0.83
CA ALA A 205 10.43 9.17 0.39
C ALA A 205 10.89 10.23 1.40
N ALA A 206 10.60 9.98 2.69
CA ALA A 206 11.03 10.86 3.77
C ALA A 206 12.57 10.94 3.86
N ALA A 207 13.27 9.82 3.70
CA ALA A 207 14.74 9.81 3.65
C ALA A 207 15.29 10.59 2.45
N TYR A 208 14.73 10.40 1.26
CA TYR A 208 15.13 11.16 0.06
C TYR A 208 14.92 12.65 0.23
N SER A 209 13.83 13.06 0.88
CA SER A 209 13.53 14.49 1.13
C SER A 209 14.61 15.22 1.95
N LEU A 210 15.41 14.47 2.73
CA LEU A 210 16.50 15.05 3.54
C LEU A 210 17.71 15.50 2.73
N LEU A 211 17.80 15.16 1.44
CA LEU A 211 18.90 15.58 0.56
C LEU A 211 18.85 17.08 0.24
N ASN A 212 17.69 17.70 0.32
CA ASN A 212 17.44 19.06 -0.07
C ASN A 212 16.94 19.92 1.10
N ASP A 213 17.25 21.20 1.12
CA ASP A 213 16.73 22.15 2.12
C ASP A 213 15.20 22.24 2.14
N ALA A 214 14.57 22.01 1.00
CA ALA A 214 13.12 21.92 0.83
C ALA A 214 12.79 20.93 -0.29
N PHE A 215 11.90 20.02 0.01
CA PHE A 215 11.37 19.03 -0.95
C PHE A 215 9.86 18.93 -0.80
N ALA A 216 9.15 18.80 -1.90
CA ALA A 216 7.70 18.68 -1.90
C ALA A 216 7.24 17.78 -3.05
N TRP A 217 6.26 16.94 -2.77
CA TRP A 217 5.62 16.10 -3.78
C TRP A 217 4.10 16.17 -3.66
N PRO A 218 3.37 15.80 -4.73
CA PRO A 218 1.92 15.76 -4.68
C PRO A 218 1.43 14.63 -3.76
N VAL A 219 0.34 14.88 -3.04
CA VAL A 219 -0.34 13.87 -2.23
C VAL A 219 -1.81 13.77 -2.64
N ILE A 220 -2.42 12.59 -2.43
CA ILE A 220 -3.84 12.34 -2.74
C ILE A 220 -4.74 13.05 -1.73
N ASN A 221 -4.37 13.01 -0.45
CA ASN A 221 -5.14 13.58 0.67
C ASN A 221 -6.56 13.02 0.72
N GLY A 222 -6.67 11.71 0.84
CA GLY A 222 -7.94 10.99 0.84
C GLY A 222 -8.02 9.91 1.90
N SER A 223 -9.24 9.46 2.17
CA SER A 223 -9.48 8.29 3.02
C SER A 223 -10.62 7.46 2.43
N ALA A 224 -10.46 6.15 2.43
CA ALA A 224 -11.47 5.21 1.98
C ALA A 224 -11.68 4.14 3.06
N PHE A 225 -12.94 3.87 3.39
CA PHE A 225 -13.34 2.88 4.40
C PHE A 225 -14.38 1.96 3.80
N TYR A 226 -13.95 0.78 3.38
CA TYR A 226 -14.82 -0.18 2.72
C TYR A 226 -15.45 -1.15 3.72
N LEU A 227 -16.74 -1.39 3.55
CA LEU A 227 -17.47 -2.49 4.18
C LEU A 227 -17.76 -3.52 3.08
N ASP A 228 -16.85 -4.48 2.93
CA ASP A 228 -17.02 -5.55 1.96
C ASP A 228 -18.18 -6.46 2.36
N ASP A 229 -18.71 -7.24 1.43
CA ASP A 229 -19.88 -8.12 1.65
C ASP A 229 -21.12 -7.41 2.21
N PHE A 230 -21.24 -6.13 1.96
CA PHE A 230 -22.30 -5.31 2.56
C PHE A 230 -23.67 -5.58 1.94
N PRO A 231 -24.73 -5.70 2.73
CA PRO A 231 -24.81 -5.76 4.18
C PRO A 231 -24.72 -7.19 4.73
N SER A 232 -24.03 -8.09 4.11
CA SER A 232 -23.76 -9.50 4.41
C SER A 232 -25.00 -10.38 4.71
N PRO A 233 -25.01 -11.64 4.38
CA PRO A 233 -26.02 -12.55 4.92
C PRO A 233 -25.80 -12.67 6.43
N VAL A 234 -26.58 -11.94 7.21
CA VAL A 234 -26.56 -12.05 8.67
C VAL A 234 -26.95 -13.49 9.03
N PRO A 235 -26.03 -14.30 9.58
CA PRO A 235 -26.36 -15.66 9.99
C PRO A 235 -27.50 -15.66 10.99
N SER A 236 -28.43 -16.62 10.85
CA SER A 236 -29.50 -16.80 11.84
C SER A 236 -28.95 -17.53 13.06
N GLY A 237 -29.45 -17.20 14.24
CA GLY A 237 -29.11 -17.89 15.49
C GLY A 237 -28.10 -17.13 16.34
N THR A 238 -27.21 -17.85 17.02
CA THR A 238 -26.20 -17.32 17.93
C THR A 238 -24.80 -17.66 17.45
N SER A 239 -23.84 -16.81 17.79
CA SER A 239 -22.41 -17.06 17.63
C SER A 239 -21.74 -17.08 19.01
N THR A 240 -20.68 -17.87 19.14
CA THR A 240 -19.97 -18.08 20.39
C THR A 240 -19.59 -16.76 21.07
N TYR A 241 -19.04 -15.83 20.34
CA TYR A 241 -18.51 -14.57 20.89
C TYR A 241 -19.61 -13.53 21.14
N VAL A 242 -20.60 -13.44 20.24
CA VAL A 242 -21.76 -12.55 20.41
C VAL A 242 -22.61 -13.01 21.62
N GLU A 243 -22.84 -14.31 21.77
CA GLU A 243 -23.59 -14.85 22.90
C GLU A 243 -22.84 -14.64 24.21
N ARG A 244 -21.50 -14.87 24.23
CA ARG A 244 -20.64 -14.64 25.40
C ARG A 244 -20.73 -13.22 25.90
N ASP A 245 -20.64 -12.24 25.00
CA ASP A 245 -20.44 -10.84 25.37
C ASP A 245 -21.75 -10.06 25.50
N TYR A 246 -22.78 -10.44 24.73
CA TYR A 246 -24.06 -9.70 24.66
C TYR A 246 -25.27 -10.53 25.01
N GLY A 247 -25.23 -11.85 24.90
CA GLY A 247 -26.37 -12.73 25.21
C GLY A 247 -27.56 -12.56 24.26
N ILE A 248 -27.33 -12.15 23.01
CA ILE A 248 -28.35 -11.88 21.99
C ILE A 248 -28.06 -12.68 20.70
N SER A 249 -29.04 -12.73 19.80
CA SER A 249 -28.85 -13.32 18.49
C SER A 249 -27.86 -12.52 17.62
N VAL A 250 -27.26 -13.16 16.62
CA VAL A 250 -26.37 -12.49 15.64
C VAL A 250 -27.13 -11.35 14.93
N GLY A 251 -28.37 -11.58 14.51
CA GLY A 251 -29.19 -10.54 13.86
C GLY A 251 -29.48 -9.34 14.74
N ASP A 252 -29.75 -9.57 16.05
CA ASP A 252 -29.94 -8.49 17.01
C ASP A 252 -28.63 -7.74 17.28
N PHE A 253 -27.51 -8.46 17.29
CA PHE A 253 -26.19 -7.86 17.45
C PHE A 253 -25.86 -6.91 16.31
N TYR A 254 -25.97 -7.35 15.04
CA TYR A 254 -25.73 -6.47 13.89
C TYR A 254 -26.62 -5.25 13.87
N THR A 255 -27.91 -5.41 14.21
CA THR A 255 -28.88 -4.34 14.16
C THR A 255 -28.73 -3.33 15.29
N ASN A 256 -28.42 -3.81 16.52
CA ASN A 256 -28.51 -2.98 17.72
C ASN A 256 -27.15 -2.63 18.35
N VAL A 257 -26.05 -3.28 17.89
CA VAL A 257 -24.70 -3.04 18.43
C VAL A 257 -23.73 -2.66 17.30
N TRP A 258 -23.39 -3.61 16.44
CA TRP A 258 -22.36 -3.43 15.41
C TRP A 258 -22.63 -2.23 14.50
N TRP A 259 -23.81 -2.15 13.90
CA TRP A 259 -24.14 -1.09 12.96
C TRP A 259 -24.24 0.29 13.62
N PRO A 260 -24.93 0.47 14.75
CA PRO A 260 -24.90 1.72 15.49
C PRO A 260 -23.49 2.17 15.89
N ASP A 261 -22.64 1.24 16.31
CA ASP A 261 -21.26 1.54 16.71
C ASP A 261 -20.41 2.02 15.53
N LEU A 262 -20.56 1.42 14.32
CA LEU A 262 -19.90 1.91 13.11
C LEU A 262 -20.37 3.31 12.72
N LEU A 263 -21.67 3.58 12.82
CA LEU A 263 -22.20 4.92 12.55
C LEU A 263 -21.72 5.95 13.58
N GLU A 264 -21.53 5.55 14.85
CA GLU A 264 -20.92 6.40 15.88
C GLU A 264 -19.46 6.72 15.58
N LEU A 265 -18.69 5.74 15.12
CA LEU A 265 -17.31 5.94 14.66
C LEU A 265 -17.26 6.88 13.45
N ALA A 266 -18.17 6.69 12.49
CA ALA A 266 -18.29 7.55 11.32
C ALA A 266 -18.54 9.02 11.72
N GLU A 267 -19.51 9.27 12.61
CA GLU A 267 -19.82 10.62 13.12
C GLU A 267 -18.64 11.21 13.89
N LYS A 268 -18.01 10.41 14.77
CA LYS A 268 -16.92 10.86 15.65
C LYS A 268 -15.66 11.26 14.88
N TYR A 269 -15.30 10.52 13.86
CA TYR A 269 -14.04 10.69 13.13
C TYR A 269 -14.21 11.30 11.74
N GLY A 270 -15.45 11.57 11.30
CA GLY A 270 -15.74 12.08 9.97
C GLY A 270 -15.53 11.05 8.87
N ILE A 271 -15.75 9.77 9.18
CA ILE A 271 -15.60 8.66 8.22
C ILE A 271 -16.87 8.57 7.36
N TYR A 272 -16.69 8.31 6.07
CA TYR A 272 -17.74 7.94 5.13
C TYR A 272 -17.47 6.52 4.65
N TYR A 273 -18.31 5.57 5.07
CA TYR A 273 -18.16 4.17 4.64
C TYR A 273 -18.68 3.97 3.22
N SER A 274 -17.97 3.13 2.47
CA SER A 274 -18.41 2.59 1.17
C SER A 274 -18.91 1.16 1.39
N GLY A 275 -20.21 0.94 1.29
CA GLY A 275 -20.83 -0.39 1.41
C GLY A 275 -20.77 -1.13 0.08
N MET A 276 -19.94 -2.17 -0.01
CA MET A 276 -19.67 -2.92 -1.22
C MET A 276 -20.65 -4.09 -1.33
N VAL A 277 -21.67 -3.92 -2.17
CA VAL A 277 -22.85 -4.81 -2.22
C VAL A 277 -22.56 -6.08 -3.01
N ILE A 278 -22.97 -7.21 -2.42
CA ILE A 278 -23.17 -8.49 -3.07
C ILE A 278 -24.67 -8.77 -3.08
N GLU A 279 -25.24 -9.11 -4.23
CA GLU A 279 -26.68 -9.36 -4.34
C GLU A 279 -27.08 -10.71 -3.76
N ASP A 280 -26.34 -11.76 -4.10
CA ASP A 280 -26.63 -13.15 -3.75
C ASP A 280 -25.34 -13.90 -3.36
N TYR A 281 -25.48 -15.12 -2.87
CA TYR A 281 -24.37 -16.02 -2.53
C TYR A 281 -24.60 -17.40 -3.17
N THR A 282 -25.16 -17.42 -4.37
CA THR A 282 -25.32 -18.63 -5.19
C THR A 282 -24.02 -18.94 -5.94
N GLU A 283 -23.89 -20.17 -6.40
CA GLU A 283 -22.79 -20.62 -7.25
C GLU A 283 -23.14 -20.51 -8.75
N GLU A 284 -24.12 -19.68 -9.11
CA GLU A 284 -24.59 -19.53 -10.48
C GLU A 284 -23.61 -18.70 -11.31
N VAL A 285 -23.09 -19.28 -12.39
CA VAL A 285 -22.13 -18.66 -13.32
C VAL A 285 -22.65 -18.54 -14.75
N GLU A 286 -23.89 -18.93 -15.00
CA GLU A 286 -24.60 -18.81 -16.29
C GLU A 286 -25.82 -17.90 -16.18
N SER A 287 -25.99 -17.00 -17.13
CA SER A 287 -27.19 -16.15 -17.26
C SER A 287 -28.39 -16.94 -17.84
N PRO A 288 -29.67 -16.58 -17.57
CA PRO A 288 -30.10 -15.37 -16.85
C PRO A 288 -30.15 -15.58 -15.33
N PHE A 289 -29.69 -14.54 -14.59
CA PHE A 289 -29.70 -14.55 -13.13
C PHE A 289 -31.09 -14.23 -12.56
N VAL A 290 -31.40 -14.79 -11.38
CA VAL A 290 -32.68 -14.56 -10.70
C VAL A 290 -32.49 -13.46 -9.64
N PRO A 291 -33.21 -12.34 -9.76
CA PRO A 291 -33.10 -11.25 -8.78
C PRO A 291 -33.38 -11.69 -7.36
N ASN A 292 -32.56 -11.24 -6.40
CA ASN A 292 -32.79 -11.52 -4.99
C ASN A 292 -34.06 -10.80 -4.51
N GLN A 293 -35.00 -11.59 -3.95
CA GLN A 293 -36.27 -11.08 -3.43
C GLN A 293 -36.22 -10.65 -1.97
N ASN A 294 -35.15 -10.98 -1.25
CA ASN A 294 -34.99 -10.63 0.17
C ASN A 294 -34.26 -9.32 0.35
N THR A 295 -34.94 -8.23 0.07
CA THR A 295 -34.37 -6.87 0.01
C THR A 295 -34.42 -6.11 1.34
N GLN A 296 -35.09 -6.64 2.38
CA GLN A 296 -35.34 -5.88 3.62
C GLN A 296 -34.04 -5.46 4.32
N ARG A 297 -33.05 -6.33 4.37
CA ARG A 297 -31.75 -6.06 4.98
C ARG A 297 -31.00 -4.98 4.20
N PHE A 298 -30.95 -5.10 2.88
CA PHE A 298 -30.33 -4.08 2.01
C PHE A 298 -30.96 -2.71 2.23
N GLN A 299 -32.28 -2.65 2.26
CA GLN A 299 -33.01 -1.39 2.49
C GLN A 299 -32.70 -0.78 3.86
N TYR A 300 -32.62 -1.61 4.91
CA TYR A 300 -32.35 -1.13 6.26
C TYR A 300 -30.94 -0.56 6.40
N PHE A 301 -29.92 -1.37 6.14
CA PHE A 301 -28.53 -0.97 6.34
C PHE A 301 -28.09 0.07 5.30
N GLY A 302 -28.39 -0.13 4.02
CA GLY A 302 -27.99 0.79 2.96
C GLY A 302 -28.66 2.15 3.05
N SER A 303 -29.96 2.22 3.43
CA SER A 303 -30.60 3.51 3.66
C SER A 303 -29.98 4.26 4.84
N ALA A 304 -29.57 3.56 5.90
CA ALA A 304 -28.88 4.16 7.03
C ALA A 304 -27.47 4.64 6.63
N LEU A 305 -26.75 3.86 5.84
CA LEU A 305 -25.45 4.22 5.28
C LEU A 305 -25.53 5.53 4.49
N LEU A 306 -26.40 5.57 3.48
CA LEU A 306 -26.62 6.73 2.63
C LEU A 306 -27.07 7.98 3.40
N LYS A 307 -27.93 7.81 4.42
CA LYS A 307 -28.36 8.90 5.28
C LYS A 307 -27.22 9.52 6.09
N ASN A 308 -26.19 8.74 6.40
CA ASN A 308 -25.01 9.19 7.12
C ASN A 308 -23.86 9.61 6.18
N GLY A 309 -24.16 9.82 4.89
CA GLY A 309 -23.20 10.34 3.91
C GLY A 309 -22.28 9.28 3.29
N GLY A 310 -22.48 8.01 3.62
CA GLY A 310 -21.76 6.90 2.98
C GLY A 310 -22.23 6.66 1.54
N GLU A 311 -21.59 5.75 0.85
CA GLU A 311 -21.88 5.39 -0.53
C GLU A 311 -22.13 3.89 -0.70
N ILE A 312 -22.70 3.51 -1.84
CA ILE A 312 -22.93 2.14 -2.25
C ILE A 312 -22.04 1.86 -3.47
N GLY A 313 -21.21 0.82 -3.36
CA GLY A 313 -20.43 0.27 -4.45
C GLY A 313 -20.79 -1.20 -4.72
N LEU A 314 -20.04 -1.84 -5.58
CA LEU A 314 -20.29 -3.20 -6.10
C LEU A 314 -19.20 -4.16 -5.68
N HIS A 315 -19.56 -5.38 -5.25
CA HIS A 315 -18.63 -6.44 -4.83
C HIS A 315 -18.94 -7.80 -5.47
N GLY A 316 -19.34 -7.77 -6.74
CA GLY A 316 -19.76 -8.95 -7.48
C GLY A 316 -21.21 -9.35 -7.23
N TYR A 317 -21.82 -10.01 -8.22
CA TYR A 317 -23.22 -10.50 -8.12
C TYR A 317 -23.36 -11.50 -6.97
N ASN A 318 -22.49 -12.50 -6.92
CA ASN A 318 -22.53 -13.62 -5.99
C ASN A 318 -21.18 -13.93 -5.32
N HIS A 319 -20.33 -12.93 -5.18
CA HIS A 319 -18.98 -13.06 -4.63
C HIS A 319 -18.01 -13.95 -5.44
N ILE A 320 -18.39 -14.37 -6.64
CA ILE A 320 -17.49 -15.10 -7.54
C ILE A 320 -16.60 -14.07 -8.28
N PRO A 321 -15.26 -14.20 -8.20
CA PRO A 321 -14.34 -13.34 -8.92
C PRO A 321 -14.59 -13.32 -10.44
N LEU A 322 -14.48 -12.17 -11.07
CA LEU A 322 -14.68 -12.05 -12.51
C LEU A 322 -13.47 -12.59 -13.27
N CYS A 323 -13.45 -13.91 -13.47
CA CYS A 323 -12.45 -14.63 -14.25
C CYS A 323 -13.04 -15.91 -14.86
N MET A 324 -12.54 -16.27 -16.04
CA MET A 324 -12.84 -17.54 -16.73
C MET A 324 -11.76 -18.57 -16.46
N GLU A 325 -12.05 -19.84 -16.72
CA GLU A 325 -11.07 -20.92 -16.59
C GLU A 325 -9.80 -20.61 -17.41
N GLY A 326 -8.63 -20.72 -16.75
CA GLY A 326 -7.35 -20.50 -17.41
C GLY A 326 -7.00 -19.02 -17.59
N PHE A 327 -7.63 -18.11 -16.84
CA PHE A 327 -7.19 -16.71 -16.86
C PHE A 327 -5.71 -16.61 -16.47
N ASP A 328 -5.02 -15.73 -17.18
CA ASP A 328 -3.62 -15.45 -16.94
C ASP A 328 -3.56 -14.37 -15.84
N ALA A 329 -3.38 -14.82 -14.61
CA ALA A 329 -2.80 -13.93 -13.62
C ALA A 329 -1.30 -14.01 -13.85
N ASP A 330 -0.61 -12.88 -13.86
CA ASP A 330 0.83 -12.83 -14.04
C ASP A 330 1.51 -13.45 -12.80
N PHE A 331 1.53 -14.78 -12.78
CA PHE A 331 2.17 -15.53 -11.72
C PHE A 331 3.65 -15.52 -11.96
N GLY A 332 4.39 -14.90 -11.08
CA GLY A 332 5.83 -14.94 -11.07
C GLY A 332 6.41 -16.36 -11.11
N GLU A 333 7.69 -16.48 -11.37
CA GLU A 333 8.42 -17.76 -11.36
C GLU A 333 8.18 -18.51 -10.04
N GLY A 334 7.43 -19.59 -10.06
CA GLY A 334 7.16 -20.44 -8.89
C GLY A 334 5.71 -20.84 -8.69
N TYR A 335 4.80 -20.36 -9.54
CA TYR A 335 3.42 -20.78 -9.52
C TYR A 335 3.26 -22.30 -9.63
N ILE A 336 2.52 -22.90 -8.69
CA ILE A 336 2.14 -24.31 -8.72
C ILE A 336 0.63 -24.38 -8.91
N GLN A 337 0.20 -24.84 -10.07
CA GLN A 337 -1.21 -24.96 -10.47
C GLN A 337 -2.11 -25.62 -9.40
N GLY A 338 -1.59 -26.61 -8.67
CA GLY A 338 -2.33 -27.25 -7.58
C GLY A 338 -2.50 -26.40 -6.30
N THR A 339 -1.75 -25.34 -6.12
CA THR A 339 -1.94 -24.35 -5.04
C THR A 339 -3.04 -23.39 -5.41
N TYR A 340 -3.12 -23.06 -6.70
CA TYR A 340 -4.09 -22.19 -7.31
C TYR A 340 -5.50 -22.73 -7.27
N GLU A 341 -5.68 -24.01 -7.64
CA GLU A 341 -6.97 -24.72 -7.55
C GLU A 341 -7.55 -24.74 -6.13
N ARG A 342 -6.73 -24.52 -5.09
CA ARG A 342 -7.18 -24.45 -3.69
C ARG A 342 -7.60 -23.04 -3.24
N LEU A 343 -7.10 -22.00 -3.90
CA LEU A 343 -7.51 -20.63 -3.61
C LEU A 343 -8.89 -20.33 -4.19
N PHE A 344 -9.34 -21.14 -5.15
CA PHE A 344 -10.66 -21.06 -5.74
C PHE A 344 -11.56 -22.21 -5.27
N ASP A 345 -12.26 -21.99 -4.19
CA ASP A 345 -13.50 -22.73 -3.90
C ASP A 345 -14.68 -22.20 -4.75
N TYR A 346 -14.37 -21.40 -5.80
CA TYR A 346 -15.35 -20.80 -6.68
C TYR A 346 -15.42 -21.51 -8.03
N ASP A 347 -16.61 -21.53 -8.63
CA ASP A 347 -16.77 -21.87 -10.02
C ASP A 347 -16.28 -20.73 -10.92
N TYR A 348 -15.79 -21.05 -12.12
CA TYR A 348 -15.40 -20.05 -13.12
C TYR A 348 -16.61 -19.63 -13.94
N TRP A 349 -16.61 -18.38 -14.39
CA TRP A 349 -17.59 -17.90 -15.33
C TRP A 349 -17.43 -18.61 -16.68
N GLU A 350 -18.58 -19.04 -17.28
CA GLU A 350 -18.59 -19.78 -18.52
C GLU A 350 -18.20 -18.90 -19.74
N SER A 351 -18.48 -17.59 -19.66
CA SER A 351 -18.19 -16.64 -20.74
C SER A 351 -18.10 -15.19 -20.24
N GLU A 352 -17.47 -14.31 -21.06
CA GLU A 352 -17.49 -12.86 -20.84
C GLU A 352 -18.93 -12.30 -20.81
N GLU A 353 -19.84 -12.89 -21.61
CA GLU A 353 -21.27 -12.48 -21.62
C GLU A 353 -21.94 -12.76 -20.29
N ASP A 354 -21.63 -13.88 -19.62
CA ASP A 354 -22.16 -14.20 -18.29
C ASP A 354 -21.57 -13.30 -17.23
N MET A 355 -20.25 -13.01 -17.26
CA MET A 355 -19.64 -12.02 -16.37
C MET A 355 -20.30 -10.64 -16.54
N ARG A 356 -20.49 -10.18 -17.78
CA ARG A 356 -21.17 -8.92 -18.09
C ARG A 356 -22.60 -8.91 -17.54
N ALA A 357 -23.36 -10.00 -17.78
CA ALA A 357 -24.73 -10.11 -17.33
C ALA A 357 -24.85 -10.12 -15.79
N SER A 358 -23.89 -10.69 -15.08
CA SER A 358 -23.86 -10.68 -13.61
C SER A 358 -23.64 -9.26 -13.05
N VAL A 359 -22.74 -8.49 -13.65
CA VAL A 359 -22.51 -7.09 -13.25
C VAL A 359 -23.72 -6.22 -13.60
N GLU A 360 -24.35 -6.43 -14.75
CA GLU A 360 -25.56 -5.73 -15.17
C GLU A 360 -26.72 -6.00 -14.19
N GLU A 361 -26.90 -7.25 -13.74
CA GLU A 361 -27.90 -7.60 -12.74
C GLU A 361 -27.62 -6.93 -11.40
N LEU A 362 -26.40 -6.97 -10.89
CA LEU A 362 -26.02 -6.31 -9.65
C LEU A 362 -26.25 -4.79 -9.68
N ILE A 363 -25.91 -4.14 -10.79
CA ILE A 363 -26.16 -2.72 -10.97
C ILE A 363 -27.67 -2.46 -10.94
N ARG A 364 -28.45 -3.21 -11.73
CA ARG A 364 -29.91 -3.10 -11.76
C ARG A 364 -30.52 -3.30 -10.37
N PHE A 365 -30.10 -4.34 -9.64
CA PHE A 365 -30.54 -4.60 -8.27
C PHE A 365 -30.25 -3.43 -7.34
N THR A 366 -29.05 -2.88 -7.42
CA THR A 366 -28.62 -1.75 -6.59
C THR A 366 -29.41 -0.48 -6.91
N GLU A 367 -29.64 -0.18 -8.18
CA GLU A 367 -30.44 0.98 -8.62
C GLU A 367 -31.93 0.84 -8.26
N ASP A 368 -32.48 -0.37 -8.32
CA ASP A 368 -33.86 -0.66 -7.88
C ASP A 368 -34.03 -0.42 -6.37
N LEU A 369 -33.02 -0.75 -5.56
CA LEU A 369 -33.02 -0.52 -4.11
C LEU A 369 -32.80 0.94 -3.73
N TYR A 370 -31.92 1.62 -4.46
CA TYR A 370 -31.45 2.99 -4.17
C TYR A 370 -31.52 3.88 -5.42
N PRO A 371 -32.71 4.26 -5.89
CA PRO A 371 -32.90 4.94 -7.20
C PRO A 371 -32.17 6.29 -7.37
N ALA A 372 -31.60 6.84 -6.31
CA ALA A 372 -30.82 8.07 -6.34
C ALA A 372 -29.29 7.82 -6.38
N VAL A 373 -28.88 6.57 -6.40
CA VAL A 373 -27.47 6.15 -6.36
C VAL A 373 -27.09 5.54 -7.69
N THR A 374 -25.96 5.94 -8.23
CA THR A 374 -25.25 5.22 -9.29
C THR A 374 -23.98 4.66 -8.66
N PRO A 375 -23.78 3.34 -8.61
CA PRO A 375 -22.55 2.78 -8.08
C PRO A 375 -21.36 3.14 -8.99
N GLU A 376 -20.33 3.75 -8.42
CA GLU A 376 -19.14 4.20 -9.16
C GLU A 376 -17.87 3.44 -8.79
N VAL A 377 -17.92 2.60 -7.74
CA VAL A 377 -16.77 1.84 -7.23
C VAL A 377 -17.05 0.35 -7.36
N TYR A 378 -16.06 -0.38 -7.85
CA TYR A 378 -16.06 -1.84 -7.90
C TYR A 378 -14.91 -2.39 -7.05
N VAL A 379 -15.23 -3.32 -6.15
CA VAL A 379 -14.25 -4.11 -5.39
C VAL A 379 -14.30 -5.55 -5.91
N PRO A 380 -13.21 -6.08 -6.45
CA PRO A 380 -13.19 -7.47 -6.90
C PRO A 380 -13.38 -8.44 -5.72
N PRO A 381 -14.29 -9.42 -5.82
CA PRO A 381 -14.36 -10.51 -4.86
C PRO A 381 -13.01 -11.19 -4.67
N SER A 382 -12.62 -11.43 -3.42
CA SER A 382 -11.32 -12.02 -3.04
C SER A 382 -10.10 -11.27 -3.64
N ASN A 383 -10.26 -10.01 -4.01
CA ASN A 383 -9.26 -9.19 -4.71
C ASN A 383 -8.83 -9.74 -6.09
N ILE A 384 -9.63 -10.58 -6.72
CA ILE A 384 -9.29 -11.24 -7.97
C ILE A 384 -10.10 -10.64 -9.11
N LEU A 385 -9.39 -10.20 -10.16
CA LEU A 385 -9.96 -9.62 -11.37
C LEU A 385 -9.06 -9.95 -12.56
N SER A 386 -9.57 -10.71 -13.53
CA SER A 386 -8.82 -10.97 -14.75
C SER A 386 -8.68 -9.71 -15.62
N ALA A 387 -7.64 -9.65 -16.43
CA ALA A 387 -7.43 -8.55 -17.39
C ALA A 387 -8.62 -8.37 -18.33
N ASP A 388 -9.13 -9.49 -18.88
CA ASP A 388 -10.30 -9.48 -19.78
C ASP A 388 -11.55 -8.94 -19.08
N ALA A 389 -11.77 -9.33 -17.81
CA ALA A 389 -12.89 -8.82 -17.04
C ALA A 389 -12.74 -7.33 -16.70
N ARG A 390 -11.51 -6.87 -16.41
CA ARG A 390 -11.24 -5.44 -16.21
C ARG A 390 -11.54 -4.63 -17.48
N GLU A 391 -11.07 -5.10 -18.63
CA GLU A 391 -11.40 -4.47 -19.93
C GLU A 391 -12.92 -4.45 -20.18
N MET A 392 -13.61 -5.53 -19.87
CA MET A 392 -15.08 -5.61 -19.99
C MET A 392 -15.76 -4.59 -19.07
N LEU A 393 -15.34 -4.46 -17.79
CA LEU A 393 -15.89 -3.47 -16.88
C LEU A 393 -15.74 -2.04 -17.42
N VAL A 394 -14.56 -1.69 -17.88
CA VAL A 394 -14.27 -0.34 -18.44
C VAL A 394 -15.11 -0.07 -19.69
N ARG A 395 -15.23 -1.05 -20.58
CA ARG A 395 -15.92 -0.90 -21.85
C ARG A 395 -17.44 -0.83 -21.71
N GLU A 396 -18.02 -1.71 -20.87
CA GLU A 396 -19.47 -1.89 -20.82
C GLU A 396 -20.13 -1.08 -19.69
N PHE A 397 -19.39 -0.72 -18.64
CA PHE A 397 -19.93 -0.06 -17.43
C PHE A 397 -19.23 1.27 -17.13
N PRO A 398 -19.40 2.30 -17.99
CA PRO A 398 -18.71 3.59 -17.88
C PRO A 398 -19.07 4.40 -16.61
N GLN A 399 -20.09 3.98 -15.86
CA GLN A 399 -20.40 4.53 -14.54
C GLN A 399 -19.40 4.09 -13.46
N ILE A 400 -18.73 2.94 -13.60
CA ILE A 400 -17.65 2.52 -12.71
C ILE A 400 -16.46 3.44 -12.97
N LYS A 401 -16.05 4.18 -11.96
CA LYS A 401 -14.95 5.17 -12.01
C LYS A 401 -13.71 4.72 -11.27
N ALA A 402 -13.90 3.87 -10.26
CA ALA A 402 -12.81 3.38 -9.44
C ALA A 402 -12.89 1.87 -9.24
N ILE A 403 -11.72 1.25 -9.17
CA ILE A 403 -11.55 -0.14 -8.73
C ILE A 403 -10.67 -0.11 -7.49
N ALA A 404 -11.10 -0.83 -6.44
CA ALA A 404 -10.38 -0.93 -5.19
C ALA A 404 -10.04 -2.40 -4.90
N SER A 405 -8.81 -2.78 -5.10
CA SER A 405 -8.28 -4.10 -4.79
C SER A 405 -7.16 -4.02 -3.75
N ILE A 406 -6.16 -4.86 -3.81
CA ILE A 406 -5.09 -4.92 -2.81
C ILE A 406 -3.88 -4.06 -3.21
N TYR A 407 -3.24 -3.44 -2.22
CA TYR A 407 -2.02 -2.66 -2.43
C TYR A 407 -0.77 -3.54 -2.55
N PHE A 408 -0.68 -4.56 -1.68
CA PHE A 408 0.48 -5.42 -1.63
C PHE A 408 0.40 -6.54 -2.67
N GLU A 409 1.56 -7.03 -3.07
CA GLU A 409 1.65 -8.16 -3.97
C GLU A 409 1.05 -9.41 -3.32
N GLY A 410 0.25 -10.12 -4.09
CA GLY A 410 -0.35 -11.40 -3.77
C GLY A 410 -0.10 -12.38 -4.92
N ASP A 411 -0.39 -13.65 -4.69
CA ASP A 411 -0.12 -14.70 -5.68
C ASP A 411 -1.05 -14.61 -6.90
N VAL A 412 -2.28 -14.13 -6.70
CA VAL A 412 -3.37 -14.15 -7.71
C VAL A 412 -4.21 -12.90 -7.69
N GLU A 413 -4.00 -12.07 -6.72
CA GLU A 413 -4.78 -10.86 -6.49
C GLU A 413 -4.44 -9.79 -7.51
N TYR A 414 -5.43 -9.01 -7.85
CA TYR A 414 -5.29 -7.81 -8.67
C TYR A 414 -4.61 -6.71 -7.86
N THR A 415 -3.30 -6.62 -7.99
CA THR A 415 -2.47 -5.66 -7.27
C THR A 415 -2.51 -4.29 -7.92
N GLN A 416 -2.57 -3.26 -7.11
CA GLN A 416 -2.73 -1.87 -7.58
C GLN A 416 -1.65 -0.93 -7.02
N GLU A 417 -1.43 0.18 -7.73
CA GLU A 417 -0.82 1.41 -7.24
C GLU A 417 -1.90 2.50 -7.08
N PHE A 418 -1.60 3.56 -6.31
CA PHE A 418 -2.47 4.74 -6.26
C PHE A 418 -2.25 5.58 -7.52
N GLU A 419 -3.12 5.42 -8.51
CA GLU A 419 -2.99 6.10 -9.79
C GLU A 419 -4.33 6.31 -10.50
N VAL A 420 -4.28 7.06 -11.57
CA VAL A 420 -5.31 7.06 -12.61
C VAL A 420 -4.73 6.30 -13.79
N ALA A 421 -5.25 5.11 -14.05
CA ALA A 421 -4.80 4.25 -15.12
C ALA A 421 -5.03 4.89 -16.51
N GLU A 422 -4.33 4.41 -17.53
CA GLU A 422 -4.42 4.95 -18.91
C GLU A 422 -5.84 4.96 -19.48
N ASP A 423 -6.69 4.02 -19.06
CA ASP A 423 -8.10 3.93 -19.46
C ASP A 423 -9.04 4.85 -18.65
N GLY A 424 -8.50 5.59 -17.68
CA GLY A 424 -9.21 6.55 -16.88
C GLY A 424 -9.83 6.01 -15.58
N ILE A 425 -9.65 4.73 -15.27
CA ILE A 425 -10.04 4.16 -13.97
C ILE A 425 -9.12 4.71 -12.88
N ILE A 426 -9.72 5.08 -11.77
CA ILE A 426 -9.00 5.47 -10.56
C ILE A 426 -8.70 4.19 -9.77
N GLU A 427 -7.43 3.87 -9.64
CA GLU A 427 -6.96 2.75 -8.83
C GLU A 427 -6.85 3.22 -7.38
N THR A 428 -7.61 2.58 -6.48
CA THR A 428 -7.69 2.96 -5.06
C THR A 428 -7.39 1.77 -4.17
N PRO A 429 -6.15 1.27 -4.16
CA PRO A 429 -5.80 0.06 -3.45
C PRO A 429 -6.10 0.14 -1.95
N ARG A 430 -6.40 -1.01 -1.37
CA ARG A 430 -6.71 -1.18 0.05
C ARG A 430 -5.46 -1.64 0.78
N VAL A 431 -5.09 -0.89 1.84
CA VAL A 431 -3.80 -1.04 2.55
C VAL A 431 -3.97 -1.81 3.86
N ILE A 432 -5.07 -1.54 4.58
CA ILE A 432 -5.32 -2.12 5.89
C ILE A 432 -6.58 -2.98 5.84
N SER A 433 -6.54 -4.15 6.45
CA SER A 433 -7.66 -5.09 6.49
C SER A 433 -8.13 -5.41 7.91
N GLY A 434 -9.45 -5.57 8.07
CA GLY A 434 -10.08 -6.08 9.27
C GLY A 434 -9.90 -5.20 10.52
N CYS A 435 -10.18 -5.82 11.68
CA CYS A 435 -10.11 -5.16 12.99
C CYS A 435 -8.88 -5.55 13.80
N VAL A 436 -8.04 -6.45 13.30
CA VAL A 436 -6.78 -6.86 13.93
C VAL A 436 -5.64 -6.30 13.10
N ILE A 437 -5.15 -5.15 13.55
CA ILE A 437 -4.03 -4.49 12.87
C ILE A 437 -2.74 -5.14 13.35
N ASP A 438 -2.04 -5.81 12.46
CA ASP A 438 -0.74 -6.41 12.71
C ASP A 438 0.41 -5.39 12.56
N PRO A 439 1.64 -5.72 12.96
CA PRO A 439 2.77 -4.82 12.85
C PRO A 439 3.10 -4.39 11.41
N PHE A 440 2.89 -5.26 10.43
CA PHE A 440 3.12 -4.93 9.02
C PHE A 440 2.11 -3.89 8.53
N MET A 441 0.83 -4.05 8.90
CA MET A 441 -0.21 -3.06 8.59
C MET A 441 0.04 -1.70 9.27
N GLU A 442 0.58 -1.68 10.51
CA GLU A 442 0.96 -0.42 11.17
C GLU A 442 2.06 0.32 10.42
N ILE A 443 3.08 -0.39 9.94
CA ILE A 443 4.17 0.16 9.14
C ILE A 443 3.62 0.70 7.81
N SER A 444 2.79 -0.09 7.15
CA SER A 444 2.16 0.26 5.87
C SER A 444 1.27 1.50 5.98
N ALA A 445 0.47 1.57 7.04
CA ALA A 445 -0.38 2.73 7.32
C ALA A 445 0.45 4.01 7.54
N LEU A 446 1.54 3.92 8.31
CA LEU A 446 2.45 5.05 8.51
C LEU A 446 3.10 5.48 7.19
N SER A 447 3.55 4.51 6.39
CA SER A 447 4.17 4.73 5.09
C SER A 447 3.23 5.48 4.16
N GLU A 448 2.02 4.96 3.95
CA GLU A 448 1.03 5.53 3.04
C GLU A 448 0.48 6.88 3.53
N LEU A 449 0.33 7.06 4.84
CA LEU A 449 -0.02 8.36 5.41
C LEU A 449 1.03 9.42 5.04
N ASN A 450 2.31 9.07 5.02
CA ASN A 450 3.40 9.99 4.73
C ASN A 450 3.72 10.11 3.24
N LEU A 451 3.46 9.08 2.44
CA LEU A 451 3.69 9.10 0.99
C LEU A 451 2.55 9.80 0.23
N HIS A 452 1.33 9.33 0.44
CA HIS A 452 0.15 9.78 -0.31
C HIS A 452 -0.83 10.62 0.52
N TYR A 453 -0.62 10.71 1.83
CA TYR A 453 -1.58 11.25 2.79
C TYR A 453 -2.92 10.53 2.71
N VAL A 454 -2.85 9.19 2.65
CA VAL A 454 -3.99 8.29 2.47
C VAL A 454 -4.17 7.40 3.69
N ASN A 455 -5.43 7.15 4.03
CA ASN A 455 -5.86 6.05 4.87
C ASN A 455 -6.87 5.22 4.08
N SER A 456 -6.52 3.97 3.76
CA SER A 456 -7.36 3.03 3.02
C SER A 456 -7.52 1.75 3.81
N HIS A 457 -8.76 1.48 4.25
CA HIS A 457 -9.08 0.39 5.15
C HIS A 457 -10.33 -0.34 4.68
N PHE A 458 -10.36 -1.66 4.80
CA PHE A 458 -11.55 -2.46 4.56
C PHE A 458 -11.79 -3.47 5.68
N GLN A 459 -13.05 -3.80 5.90
CA GLN A 459 -13.47 -4.79 6.87
C GLN A 459 -14.73 -5.50 6.37
N HIS A 460 -14.99 -6.68 6.92
CA HIS A 460 -16.20 -7.43 6.62
C HIS A 460 -17.14 -7.45 7.83
N PRO A 461 -18.45 -7.48 7.60
CA PRO A 461 -19.40 -7.62 8.70
C PRO A 461 -19.21 -8.89 9.51
N ASP A 462 -18.74 -9.97 8.91
CA ASP A 462 -18.54 -11.27 9.54
C ASP A 462 -17.19 -11.41 10.28
N ASP A 463 -16.30 -10.45 10.21
CA ASP A 463 -15.05 -10.43 11.02
C ASP A 463 -15.33 -10.67 12.53
N VAL A 464 -16.48 -10.18 13.01
CA VAL A 464 -16.92 -10.37 14.42
C VAL A 464 -17.34 -11.79 14.77
N LEU A 465 -17.45 -12.66 13.79
CA LEU A 465 -17.86 -14.06 13.94
C LEU A 465 -16.69 -15.04 13.77
N ASP A 466 -15.64 -14.60 13.09
CA ASP A 466 -14.49 -15.40 12.70
C ASP A 466 -13.34 -15.28 13.71
N GLU A 467 -12.89 -16.41 14.25
CA GLU A 467 -11.81 -16.47 15.25
C GLU A 467 -10.48 -16.01 14.66
N ASP A 468 -10.20 -16.37 13.42
CA ASP A 468 -8.95 -16.02 12.72
C ASP A 468 -8.90 -14.51 12.39
N ARG A 469 -10.07 -13.87 12.31
CA ARG A 469 -10.20 -12.42 12.13
C ARG A 469 -10.33 -11.62 13.44
N GLY A 470 -10.12 -12.30 14.58
CA GLY A 470 -10.03 -11.68 15.89
C GLY A 470 -11.31 -11.65 16.71
N ALA A 471 -12.40 -12.33 16.28
CA ALA A 471 -13.68 -12.40 17.01
C ALA A 471 -13.55 -12.87 18.46
N ALA A 472 -12.54 -13.69 18.78
CA ALA A 472 -12.26 -14.16 20.15
C ALA A 472 -11.98 -13.02 21.13
N SER A 473 -11.46 -11.87 20.67
CA SER A 473 -11.21 -10.68 21.50
C SER A 473 -12.50 -9.93 21.87
N GLY A 474 -13.59 -10.17 21.16
CA GLY A 474 -14.88 -9.52 21.31
C GLY A 474 -14.97 -8.15 20.61
N TRP A 475 -16.20 -7.74 20.26
CA TRP A 475 -16.45 -6.54 19.47
C TRP A 475 -15.93 -5.25 20.11
N GLU A 476 -16.03 -5.07 21.42
CA GLU A 476 -15.49 -3.88 22.08
C GLU A 476 -13.98 -3.70 21.85
N ALA A 477 -13.22 -4.81 21.90
CA ALA A 477 -11.79 -4.77 21.66
C ALA A 477 -11.48 -4.54 20.17
N MET A 478 -12.25 -5.14 19.27
CA MET A 478 -12.13 -4.95 17.83
C MET A 478 -12.44 -3.51 17.43
N ARG A 479 -13.59 -2.97 17.90
CA ARG A 479 -13.98 -1.57 17.68
C ARG A 479 -12.95 -0.56 18.18
N GLY A 480 -12.28 -0.87 19.27
CA GLY A 480 -11.25 0.00 19.84
C GLY A 480 -9.97 0.10 19.02
N ARG A 481 -9.82 -0.74 17.97
CA ARG A 481 -8.68 -0.76 17.05
C ARG A 481 -9.01 -0.11 15.69
N LEU A 482 -10.30 -0.02 15.35
CA LEU A 482 -10.80 0.73 14.21
C LEU A 482 -10.66 2.24 14.45
#